data_5fdc008fbc2417a9c9b262c29b83dfe1
#
_entry.id   5fdc008fbc2417a9c9b262c29b83dfe1
#
_cell.length_a   1.000
_cell.length_b   1.000
_cell.length_c   1.000
_cell.angle_alpha   90.00
_cell.angle_beta   90.00
_cell.angle_gamma   90.00
#
_symmetry.space_group_name_H-M   'P 1'
#
loop_
_entity.id
_entity.type
_entity.pdbx_description
1 polymer ?
#
loop_
_entity_poly.entity_id
_entity_poly.type
_entity_poly.pdbx_seq_one_letter_code
_entity_poly.pdbx_strand_id
1 'polypeptide(L)'
;MHQEDNVKIFVNGLLLHPIIQKLKLVDDKGISVSAHTYDVLQVAIKLIKKKYRNLEEAQEDLDFFSMVAGIILHDSTKATIRLNGEPTSHSVIMKHHPQYVDEEARLIIKEVEAFTKLKLNDTYKERIVHIVLSHHGQWGKVYPETREAKIVYEADKYSATYHRITPIGAKEIVKLMCDGFKKDEIIKILGQTPGIIDDRLKKSKNQLGVKSNRDLMNYYRKNGYVPLGDESFSRRIYETERLIKKVDKFGFEDLILKNPLMDYIFNEDIFI
;
A
#
# COMPACT_ATOMS: atom_id res chain seq x y z
N MET A 1 -6.70 23.29 25.18
CA MET A 1 -7.02 22.29 24.15
C MET A 1 -6.27 21.05 24.59
N HIS A 2 -6.92 19.92 24.74
CA HIS A 2 -6.26 18.69 25.21
C HIS A 2 -5.32 18.19 24.11
N GLN A 3 -4.20 17.59 24.46
CA GLN A 3 -3.18 17.10 23.54
C GLN A 3 -3.72 16.04 22.57
N GLU A 4 -4.65 15.21 23.03
CA GLU A 4 -5.39 14.26 22.19
C GLU A 4 -6.10 14.95 21.02
N ASP A 5 -6.62 16.16 21.22
CA ASP A 5 -7.22 16.96 20.17
C ASP A 5 -6.18 17.40 19.14
N ASN A 6 -4.98 17.80 19.60
CA ASN A 6 -3.89 18.22 18.71
C ASN A 6 -3.41 17.09 17.80
N VAL A 7 -3.26 15.87 18.33
CA VAL A 7 -2.93 14.69 17.53
C VAL A 7 -3.97 14.44 16.44
N LYS A 8 -5.25 14.44 16.82
CA LYS A 8 -6.35 14.26 15.85
C LYS A 8 -6.39 15.37 14.80
N ILE A 9 -6.17 16.63 15.22
CA ILE A 9 -6.11 17.78 14.30
C ILE A 9 -4.94 17.62 13.32
N PHE A 10 -3.76 17.23 13.79
CA PHE A 10 -2.59 17.07 12.93
C PHE A 10 -2.76 15.89 11.95
N VAL A 11 -3.18 14.73 12.44
CA VAL A 11 -3.46 13.55 11.60
C VAL A 11 -4.54 13.86 10.57
N ASN A 12 -5.61 14.55 10.96
CA ASN A 12 -6.63 15.01 10.02
C ASN A 12 -6.05 15.99 8.99
N GLY A 13 -5.15 16.88 9.39
CA GLY A 13 -4.41 17.77 8.48
C GLY A 13 -3.62 16.98 7.43
N LEU A 14 -2.91 15.91 7.83
CA LEU A 14 -2.24 15.00 6.89
C LEU A 14 -3.23 14.36 5.90
N LEU A 15 -4.34 13.83 6.42
CA LEU A 15 -5.36 13.17 5.60
C LEU A 15 -6.00 14.11 4.59
N LEU A 16 -6.24 15.39 4.96
CA LEU A 16 -6.82 16.39 4.09
C LEU A 16 -5.82 17.06 3.15
N HIS A 17 -4.54 16.77 3.29
CA HIS A 17 -3.51 17.34 2.40
C HIS A 17 -3.77 16.96 0.94
N PRO A 18 -3.65 17.91 -0.04
CA PRO A 18 -4.01 17.66 -1.44
C PRO A 18 -3.32 16.46 -2.09
N ILE A 19 -2.05 16.20 -1.76
CA ILE A 19 -1.31 15.03 -2.25
C ILE A 19 -1.94 13.74 -1.72
N ILE A 20 -2.27 13.68 -0.43
CA ILE A 20 -2.89 12.50 0.18
C ILE A 20 -4.31 12.27 -0.38
N GLN A 21 -5.07 13.33 -0.59
CA GLN A 21 -6.40 13.23 -1.22
C GLN A 21 -6.33 12.67 -2.65
N LYS A 22 -5.29 13.02 -3.42
CA LYS A 22 -5.08 12.44 -4.76
C LYS A 22 -4.87 10.93 -4.74
N LEU A 23 -4.35 10.34 -3.66
CA LEU A 23 -4.14 8.89 -3.54
C LEU A 23 -5.43 8.07 -3.63
N LYS A 24 -6.58 8.69 -3.40
CA LYS A 24 -7.91 8.07 -3.62
C LYS A 24 -8.15 7.75 -5.09
N LEU A 25 -7.53 8.51 -5.99
CA LEU A 25 -7.70 8.40 -7.45
C LEU A 25 -6.54 7.63 -8.11
N VAL A 26 -5.49 7.33 -7.38
CA VAL A 26 -4.34 6.57 -7.89
C VAL A 26 -4.61 5.08 -7.70
N ASP A 27 -4.75 4.36 -8.80
CA ASP A 27 -4.84 2.90 -8.80
C ASP A 27 -3.45 2.26 -8.71
N ASP A 28 -3.33 1.27 -7.85
CA ASP A 28 -2.14 0.42 -7.73
C ASP A 28 -2.56 -1.06 -7.72
N LYS A 29 -2.65 -1.65 -8.91
CA LYS A 29 -3.00 -3.06 -9.13
C LYS A 29 -4.42 -3.41 -8.66
N GLY A 30 -5.38 -2.58 -9.02
CA GLY A 30 -6.81 -2.80 -8.79
C GLY A 30 -7.32 -2.34 -7.42
N ILE A 31 -6.52 -1.58 -6.68
CA ILE A 31 -6.90 -0.95 -5.42
C ILE A 31 -6.40 0.49 -5.40
N SER A 32 -7.18 1.43 -4.86
CA SER A 32 -6.67 2.78 -4.66
C SER A 32 -5.54 2.80 -3.63
N VAL A 33 -4.57 3.71 -3.79
CA VAL A 33 -3.47 3.83 -2.82
C VAL A 33 -3.99 4.19 -1.43
N SER A 34 -5.07 4.96 -1.31
CA SER A 34 -5.71 5.24 -0.01
C SER A 34 -6.27 3.98 0.65
N ALA A 35 -6.92 3.08 -0.11
CA ALA A 35 -7.40 1.81 0.42
C ALA A 35 -6.23 0.89 0.81
N HIS A 36 -5.15 0.88 0.04
CA HIS A 36 -3.92 0.19 0.40
C HIS A 36 -3.32 0.75 1.71
N THR A 37 -3.24 2.08 1.85
CA THR A 37 -2.75 2.75 3.07
C THR A 37 -3.56 2.33 4.30
N TYR A 38 -4.89 2.29 4.19
CA TYR A 38 -5.73 1.78 5.26
C TYR A 38 -5.45 0.31 5.57
N ASP A 39 -5.25 -0.53 4.55
CA ASP A 39 -4.92 -1.94 4.76
C ASP A 39 -3.57 -2.12 5.46
N VAL A 40 -2.55 -1.36 5.08
CA VAL A 40 -1.24 -1.35 5.76
C VAL A 40 -1.43 -1.06 7.26
N LEU A 41 -2.25 -0.07 7.63
CA LEU A 41 -2.57 0.22 9.01
C LEU A 41 -3.25 -0.98 9.72
N GLN A 42 -4.22 -1.62 9.08
CA GLN A 42 -4.89 -2.80 9.65
C GLN A 42 -3.93 -3.98 9.85
N VAL A 43 -3.02 -4.18 8.90
CA VAL A 43 -2.00 -5.24 9.02
C VAL A 43 -0.99 -4.89 10.12
N ALA A 44 -0.55 -3.63 10.22
CA ALA A 44 0.33 -3.18 11.29
C ALA A 44 -0.27 -3.45 12.68
N ILE A 45 -1.56 -3.12 12.89
CA ILE A 45 -2.29 -3.42 14.12
C ILE A 45 -2.31 -4.94 14.41
N LYS A 46 -2.52 -5.77 13.38
CA LYS A 46 -2.48 -7.24 13.55
C LYS A 46 -1.09 -7.74 13.95
N LEU A 47 -0.03 -7.16 13.38
CA LEU A 47 1.36 -7.50 13.72
C LEU A 47 1.69 -7.10 15.16
N ILE A 48 1.27 -5.91 15.59
CA ILE A 48 1.41 -5.45 16.98
C ILE A 48 0.72 -6.43 17.94
N LYS A 49 -0.57 -6.78 17.69
CA LYS A 49 -1.34 -7.72 18.52
C LYS A 49 -0.79 -9.15 18.53
N LYS A 50 0.07 -9.53 17.59
CA LYS A 50 0.79 -10.82 17.63
C LYS A 50 2.02 -10.77 18.51
N LYS A 51 2.62 -9.59 18.68
CA LYS A 51 3.89 -9.40 19.41
C LYS A 51 3.67 -8.97 20.86
N TYR A 52 2.65 -8.18 21.11
CA TYR A 52 2.30 -7.60 22.41
C TYR A 52 0.95 -8.15 22.88
N ARG A 53 0.78 -8.26 24.20
CA ARG A 53 -0.47 -8.77 24.81
C ARG A 53 -1.67 -7.87 24.52
N ASN A 54 -1.46 -6.56 24.52
CA ASN A 54 -2.44 -5.52 24.22
C ASN A 54 -1.76 -4.26 23.67
N LEU A 55 -2.52 -3.22 23.35
CA LEU A 55 -1.99 -1.97 22.82
C LEU A 55 -1.38 -1.08 23.90
N GLU A 56 -1.84 -1.21 25.14
CA GLU A 56 -1.26 -0.52 26.32
C GLU A 56 0.20 -0.93 26.54
N GLU A 57 0.49 -2.22 26.47
CA GLU A 57 1.87 -2.72 26.55
C GLU A 57 2.69 -2.28 25.32
N ALA A 58 2.08 -2.30 24.14
CA ALA A 58 2.78 -1.96 22.92
C ALA A 58 3.17 -0.48 22.84
N GLN A 59 2.39 0.45 23.40
CA GLN A 59 2.69 1.89 23.41
C GLN A 59 3.91 2.25 24.25
N GLU A 60 4.30 1.42 25.23
CA GLU A 60 5.52 1.63 26.00
C GLU A 60 6.78 1.45 25.14
N ASP A 61 6.67 0.68 24.07
CA ASP A 61 7.75 0.26 23.18
C ASP A 61 7.69 0.91 21.80
N LEU A 62 6.52 1.39 21.37
CA LEU A 62 6.23 1.84 20.01
C LEU A 62 5.63 3.26 20.01
N ASP A 63 6.14 4.08 19.13
CA ASP A 63 5.60 5.39 18.82
C ASP A 63 4.46 5.26 17.79
N PHE A 64 3.22 5.15 18.29
CA PHE A 64 2.04 5.00 17.43
C PHE A 64 1.75 6.24 16.58
N PHE A 65 2.09 7.44 17.07
CA PHE A 65 1.94 8.66 16.29
C PHE A 65 2.80 8.62 15.03
N SER A 66 4.11 8.38 15.18
CA SER A 66 5.01 8.28 14.03
C SER A 66 4.64 7.14 13.09
N MET A 67 4.12 6.01 13.62
CA MET A 67 3.62 4.91 12.79
C MET A 67 2.40 5.32 11.95
N VAL A 68 1.39 5.93 12.56
CA VAL A 68 0.16 6.33 11.84
C VAL A 68 0.50 7.40 10.80
N ALA A 69 1.25 8.43 11.17
CA ALA A 69 1.68 9.49 10.25
C ALA A 69 2.56 8.94 9.12
N GLY A 70 3.52 8.07 9.44
CA GLY A 70 4.37 7.41 8.45
C GLY A 70 3.58 6.54 7.49
N ILE A 71 2.58 5.78 7.97
CA ILE A 71 1.68 4.99 7.12
C ILE A 71 0.83 5.89 6.20
N ILE A 72 0.35 7.04 6.67
CA ILE A 72 -0.40 7.98 5.81
C ILE A 72 0.49 8.49 4.66
N LEU A 73 1.77 8.74 4.94
CA LEU A 73 2.70 9.36 4.00
C LEU A 73 3.49 8.37 3.13
N HIS A 74 3.57 7.08 3.48
CA HIS A 74 4.54 6.13 2.88
C HIS A 74 4.51 6.08 1.35
N ASP A 75 3.35 6.19 0.77
CA ASP A 75 3.09 6.11 -0.67
C ASP A 75 2.71 7.47 -1.30
N SER A 76 2.91 8.60 -0.61
CA SER A 76 2.51 9.95 -1.08
C SER A 76 3.04 10.27 -2.47
N THR A 77 4.29 9.92 -2.75
CA THR A 77 4.93 10.15 -4.04
C THR A 77 4.22 9.46 -5.21
N LYS A 78 3.38 8.45 -4.99
CA LYS A 78 2.56 7.84 -6.07
C LYS A 78 1.57 8.84 -6.70
N ALA A 79 1.22 9.92 -6.00
CA ALA A 79 0.36 10.98 -6.53
C ALA A 79 1.11 12.01 -7.41
N THR A 80 2.45 12.04 -7.32
CA THR A 80 3.28 13.13 -7.87
C THR A 80 4.41 12.64 -8.77
N ILE A 81 4.62 11.34 -8.89
CA ILE A 81 5.84 10.72 -9.43
C ILE A 81 6.19 11.20 -10.83
N ARG A 82 7.26 12.01 -10.90
CA ARG A 82 7.99 12.35 -12.12
C ARG A 82 9.47 12.44 -11.80
N LEU A 83 10.31 11.93 -12.67
CA LEU A 83 11.75 12.10 -12.60
C LEU A 83 12.18 12.92 -13.82
N ASN A 84 12.79 14.08 -13.59
CA ASN A 84 13.17 15.02 -14.66
C ASN A 84 12.01 15.37 -15.61
N GLY A 85 10.79 15.50 -15.06
CA GLY A 85 9.59 15.81 -15.83
C GLY A 85 8.88 14.60 -16.46
N GLU A 86 9.51 13.42 -16.49
CA GLU A 86 8.97 12.20 -17.08
C GLU A 86 8.31 11.29 -16.01
N PRO A 87 7.20 10.61 -16.35
CA PRO A 87 6.59 9.63 -15.46
C PRO A 87 7.57 8.51 -15.11
N THR A 88 7.63 8.14 -13.85
CA THR A 88 8.46 7.02 -13.38
C THR A 88 7.69 6.16 -12.37
N SER A 89 8.26 5.06 -11.90
CA SER A 89 7.62 4.23 -10.89
C SER A 89 8.09 4.59 -9.47
N HIS A 90 7.21 4.46 -8.50
CA HIS A 90 7.54 4.65 -7.09
C HIS A 90 8.73 3.76 -6.65
N SER A 91 8.80 2.51 -7.12
CA SER A 91 9.92 1.61 -6.81
C SER A 91 11.26 2.11 -7.35
N VAL A 92 11.29 2.79 -8.49
CA VAL A 92 12.51 3.42 -9.03
C VAL A 92 12.94 4.57 -8.13
N ILE A 93 12.02 5.42 -7.71
CA ILE A 93 12.30 6.53 -6.80
C ILE A 93 12.85 5.98 -5.47
N MET A 94 12.17 5.04 -4.83
CA MET A 94 12.61 4.46 -3.56
C MET A 94 14.00 3.84 -3.61
N LYS A 95 14.36 3.24 -4.73
CA LYS A 95 15.65 2.56 -4.90
C LYS A 95 16.80 3.49 -5.29
N HIS A 96 16.54 4.46 -6.17
CA HIS A 96 17.59 5.25 -6.80
C HIS A 96 17.57 6.72 -6.41
N HIS A 97 16.42 7.25 -5.99
CA HIS A 97 16.19 8.67 -5.73
C HIS A 97 15.40 8.93 -4.42
N PRO A 98 15.77 8.30 -3.27
CA PRO A 98 15.01 8.43 -2.03
C PRO A 98 14.93 9.87 -1.51
N GLN A 99 15.84 10.77 -1.95
CA GLN A 99 15.80 12.19 -1.61
C GLN A 99 14.49 12.87 -2.03
N TYR A 100 13.87 12.46 -3.14
CA TYR A 100 12.57 13.00 -3.54
C TYR A 100 11.45 12.60 -2.58
N VAL A 101 11.54 11.39 -2.02
CA VAL A 101 10.57 10.92 -1.01
C VAL A 101 10.76 11.67 0.30
N ASP A 102 12.01 11.90 0.70
CA ASP A 102 12.37 12.70 1.90
C ASP A 102 11.84 14.13 1.77
N GLU A 103 12.16 14.79 0.66
CA GLU A 103 11.75 16.18 0.40
C GLU A 103 10.23 16.32 0.37
N GLU A 104 9.51 15.41 -0.28
CA GLU A 104 8.05 15.44 -0.35
C GLU A 104 7.42 15.20 1.04
N ALA A 105 7.90 14.20 1.79
CA ALA A 105 7.38 13.93 3.13
C ALA A 105 7.57 15.13 4.06
N ARG A 106 8.76 15.76 4.05
CA ARG A 106 9.06 16.97 4.84
C ARG A 106 8.22 18.16 4.39
N LEU A 107 7.99 18.32 3.09
CA LEU A 107 7.13 19.38 2.56
C LEU A 107 5.69 19.22 3.05
N ILE A 108 5.12 18.02 2.94
CA ILE A 108 3.77 17.75 3.43
C ILE A 108 3.67 18.03 4.93
N ILE A 109 4.61 17.55 5.74
CA ILE A 109 4.63 17.82 7.18
C ILE A 109 4.65 19.33 7.44
N LYS A 110 5.53 20.08 6.79
CA LYS A 110 5.66 21.55 6.92
C LYS A 110 4.36 22.28 6.55
N GLU A 111 3.71 21.86 5.47
CA GLU A 111 2.44 22.46 5.04
C GLU A 111 1.30 22.17 6.03
N VAL A 112 1.27 20.95 6.60
CA VAL A 112 0.31 20.58 7.65
C VAL A 112 0.58 21.34 8.94
N GLU A 113 1.85 21.52 9.35
CA GLU A 113 2.22 22.40 10.49
C GLU A 113 1.68 23.83 10.31
N ALA A 114 1.86 24.38 9.10
CA ALA A 114 1.40 25.72 8.79
C ALA A 114 -0.13 25.83 8.82
N PHE A 115 -0.82 24.83 8.29
CA PHE A 115 -2.29 24.77 8.23
C PHE A 115 -2.91 24.57 9.62
N THR A 116 -2.39 23.62 10.40
CA THR A 116 -2.93 23.28 11.74
C THR A 116 -2.44 24.21 12.84
N LYS A 117 -1.36 24.96 12.59
CA LYS A 117 -0.60 25.74 13.58
C LYS A 117 -0.01 24.88 14.72
N LEU A 118 0.17 23.61 14.46
CA LEU A 118 0.80 22.66 15.36
C LEU A 118 2.17 22.31 14.80
N LYS A 119 3.22 22.60 15.54
CA LYS A 119 4.60 22.35 15.14
C LYS A 119 5.10 21.07 15.79
N LEU A 120 5.47 20.09 14.96
CA LEU A 120 6.03 18.83 15.44
C LEU A 120 7.43 19.04 16.03
N ASN A 121 7.71 18.31 17.10
CA ASN A 121 9.08 18.12 17.56
C ASN A 121 9.91 17.40 16.47
N ASP A 122 11.15 17.82 16.28
CA ASP A 122 12.03 17.31 15.22
C ASP A 122 12.28 15.80 15.36
N THR A 123 12.30 15.26 16.58
CA THR A 123 12.41 13.82 16.82
C THR A 123 11.29 13.02 16.13
N TYR A 124 10.05 13.49 16.22
CA TYR A 124 8.91 12.84 15.57
C TYR A 124 8.96 13.02 14.06
N LYS A 125 9.38 14.19 13.54
CA LYS A 125 9.58 14.39 12.11
C LYS A 125 10.56 13.37 11.53
N GLU A 126 11.73 13.22 12.17
CA GLU A 126 12.75 12.27 11.70
C GLU A 126 12.26 10.83 11.75
N ARG A 127 11.50 10.43 12.79
CA ARG A 127 10.92 9.10 12.88
C ARG A 127 9.90 8.85 11.75
N ILE A 128 9.01 9.81 11.50
CA ILE A 128 8.02 9.72 10.41
C ILE A 128 8.74 9.59 9.07
N VAL A 129 9.71 10.47 8.79
CA VAL A 129 10.48 10.45 7.54
C VAL A 129 11.25 9.14 7.38
N HIS A 130 11.87 8.63 8.46
CA HIS A 130 12.54 7.33 8.42
C HIS A 130 11.58 6.18 8.07
N ILE A 131 10.37 6.16 8.63
CA ILE A 131 9.34 5.16 8.28
C ILE A 131 9.00 5.26 6.79
N VAL A 132 8.76 6.48 6.29
CA VAL A 132 8.43 6.73 4.88
C VAL A 132 9.56 6.28 3.94
N LEU A 133 10.82 6.58 4.26
CA LEU A 133 11.98 6.20 3.44
C LEU A 133 12.27 4.71 3.46
N SER A 134 11.96 4.02 4.53
CA SER A 134 12.38 2.63 4.75
C SER A 134 11.28 1.58 4.51
N HIS A 135 10.03 1.99 4.17
CA HIS A 135 8.91 1.05 4.03
C HIS A 135 9.10 0.00 2.91
N HIS A 136 9.96 0.25 1.92
CA HIS A 136 10.35 -0.74 0.91
C HIS A 136 11.43 -1.74 1.38
N GLY A 137 12.08 -1.51 2.52
CA GLY A 137 13.10 -2.37 3.09
C GLY A 137 14.19 -2.76 2.09
N GLN A 138 14.37 -4.07 1.86
CA GLN A 138 15.39 -4.58 0.92
C GLN A 138 15.19 -4.16 -0.55
N TRP A 139 14.02 -3.68 -0.93
CA TRP A 139 13.70 -3.22 -2.29
C TRP A 139 13.92 -1.71 -2.46
N GLY A 140 14.09 -0.99 -1.34
CA GLY A 140 14.47 0.41 -1.28
C GLY A 140 15.98 0.60 -1.05
N LYS A 141 16.39 1.85 -0.87
CA LYS A 141 17.77 2.20 -0.53
C LYS A 141 17.97 2.32 0.99
N VAL A 142 16.92 2.69 1.72
CA VAL A 142 16.94 2.86 3.17
C VAL A 142 16.31 1.65 3.83
N TYR A 143 17.00 1.10 4.84
CA TYR A 143 16.50 -0.05 5.60
C TYR A 143 15.73 0.39 6.85
N PRO A 144 14.70 -0.36 7.27
CA PRO A 144 13.96 -0.05 8.50
C PRO A 144 14.82 -0.40 9.73
N GLU A 145 15.20 0.62 10.49
CA GLU A 145 16.06 0.47 11.67
C GLU A 145 15.23 0.41 12.96
N THR A 146 14.20 1.27 13.08
CA THR A 146 13.35 1.32 14.28
C THR A 146 12.33 0.18 14.29
N ARG A 147 11.73 -0.06 15.47
CA ARG A 147 10.68 -1.09 15.62
C ARG A 147 9.44 -0.75 14.80
N GLU A 148 9.04 0.52 14.80
CA GLU A 148 7.94 1.07 14.04
C GLU A 148 8.15 0.88 12.54
N ALA A 149 9.33 1.28 12.03
CA ALA A 149 9.67 1.14 10.61
C ALA A 149 9.66 -0.33 10.16
N LYS A 150 10.13 -1.27 10.99
CA LYS A 150 10.07 -2.71 10.71
C LYS A 150 8.64 -3.23 10.63
N ILE A 151 7.76 -2.79 11.55
CA ILE A 151 6.35 -3.17 11.53
C ILE A 151 5.66 -2.62 10.27
N VAL A 152 5.91 -1.35 9.92
CA VAL A 152 5.34 -0.74 8.71
C VAL A 152 5.84 -1.43 7.44
N TYR A 153 7.14 -1.71 7.33
CA TYR A 153 7.71 -2.48 6.21
C TYR A 153 7.05 -3.87 6.05
N GLU A 154 6.91 -4.61 7.16
CA GLU A 154 6.28 -5.93 7.12
C GLU A 154 4.79 -5.83 6.76
N ALA A 155 4.10 -4.80 7.26
CA ALA A 155 2.70 -4.56 6.97
C ALA A 155 2.47 -4.18 5.51
N ASP A 156 3.27 -3.27 4.94
CA ASP A 156 3.22 -2.89 3.53
C ASP A 156 3.52 -4.09 2.63
N LYS A 157 4.59 -4.81 2.90
CA LYS A 157 4.96 -6.03 2.16
C LYS A 157 3.84 -7.06 2.18
N TYR A 158 3.20 -7.28 3.32
CA TYR A 158 2.08 -8.21 3.44
C TYR A 158 0.87 -7.73 2.61
N SER A 159 0.45 -6.49 2.80
CA SER A 159 -0.65 -5.87 2.07
C SER A 159 -0.39 -5.90 0.55
N ALA A 160 0.78 -5.47 0.11
CA ALA A 160 1.17 -5.49 -1.30
C ALA A 160 1.20 -6.90 -1.91
N THR A 161 1.50 -7.92 -1.10
CA THR A 161 1.57 -9.31 -1.58
C THR A 161 0.20 -9.97 -1.63
N TYR A 162 -0.66 -9.72 -0.63
CA TYR A 162 -1.87 -10.52 -0.42
C TYR A 162 -3.18 -9.77 -0.65
N HIS A 163 -3.19 -8.45 -0.62
CA HIS A 163 -4.41 -7.65 -0.65
C HIS A 163 -4.49 -6.68 -1.84
N ARG A 164 -3.71 -6.90 -2.88
CA ARG A 164 -3.86 -6.19 -4.16
C ARG A 164 -4.52 -7.10 -5.18
N ILE A 165 -5.52 -6.58 -5.88
CA ILE A 165 -6.06 -7.24 -7.05
C ILE A 165 -5.08 -6.97 -8.19
N THR A 166 -4.33 -7.98 -8.58
CA THR A 166 -3.67 -7.94 -9.89
C THR A 166 -4.79 -8.19 -10.90
N PRO A 167 -5.16 -7.24 -11.77
CA PRO A 167 -6.36 -7.35 -12.61
C PRO A 167 -6.32 -8.46 -13.66
N ILE A 168 -5.32 -9.34 -13.62
CA ILE A 168 -5.09 -10.29 -14.67
C ILE A 168 -5.20 -11.70 -14.11
N GLY A 169 -6.40 -12.24 -14.25
CA GLY A 169 -6.61 -13.67 -14.22
C GLY A 169 -6.06 -14.31 -15.49
N ALA A 170 -5.79 -15.62 -15.46
CA ALA A 170 -5.43 -16.37 -16.66
C ALA A 170 -6.50 -16.26 -17.75
N LYS A 171 -7.76 -15.97 -17.38
CA LYS A 171 -8.88 -15.75 -18.30
C LYS A 171 -8.61 -14.64 -19.31
N GLU A 172 -8.17 -13.46 -18.86
CA GLU A 172 -7.90 -12.32 -19.73
C GLU A 172 -6.71 -12.61 -20.65
N ILE A 173 -5.66 -13.24 -20.10
CA ILE A 173 -4.51 -13.67 -20.91
C ILE A 173 -4.94 -14.65 -21.99
N VAL A 174 -5.69 -15.69 -21.63
CA VAL A 174 -6.11 -16.72 -22.57
C VAL A 174 -7.13 -16.18 -23.58
N LYS A 175 -7.99 -15.25 -23.17
CA LYS A 175 -8.90 -14.54 -24.09
C LYS A 175 -8.10 -13.80 -25.17
N LEU A 176 -7.14 -12.96 -24.77
CA LEU A 176 -6.29 -12.23 -25.73
C LEU A 176 -5.50 -13.18 -26.65
N MET A 177 -5.04 -14.33 -26.13
CA MET A 177 -4.41 -15.36 -26.97
C MET A 177 -5.41 -15.96 -27.97
N CYS A 178 -6.67 -16.18 -27.58
CA CYS A 178 -7.72 -16.64 -28.49
C CYS A 178 -8.06 -15.60 -29.55
N ASP A 179 -7.95 -14.33 -29.22
CA ASP A 179 -8.15 -13.17 -30.11
C ASP A 179 -6.94 -12.94 -31.05
N GLY A 180 -5.87 -13.76 -30.93
CA GLY A 180 -4.72 -13.76 -31.82
C GLY A 180 -3.55 -12.89 -31.39
N PHE A 181 -3.60 -12.24 -30.23
CA PHE A 181 -2.50 -11.42 -29.73
C PHE A 181 -1.30 -12.28 -29.34
N LYS A 182 -0.10 -11.80 -29.69
CA LYS A 182 1.17 -12.40 -29.28
C LYS A 182 1.50 -12.03 -27.83
N LYS A 183 2.37 -12.81 -27.20
CA LYS A 183 2.75 -12.61 -25.79
C LYS A 183 3.22 -11.18 -25.48
N ASP A 184 4.06 -10.59 -26.33
CA ASP A 184 4.58 -9.24 -26.12
C ASP A 184 3.51 -8.15 -26.23
N GLU A 185 2.50 -8.36 -27.07
CA GLU A 185 1.33 -7.49 -27.17
C GLU A 185 0.45 -7.62 -25.94
N ILE A 186 0.22 -8.86 -25.46
CA ILE A 186 -0.52 -9.13 -24.22
C ILE A 186 0.15 -8.47 -23.03
N ILE A 187 1.50 -8.56 -22.91
CA ILE A 187 2.29 -7.89 -21.87
C ILE A 187 2.02 -6.39 -21.88
N LYS A 188 2.03 -5.75 -23.05
CA LYS A 188 1.78 -4.31 -23.20
C LYS A 188 0.32 -3.95 -22.88
N ILE A 189 -0.65 -4.68 -23.43
CA ILE A 189 -2.09 -4.46 -23.22
C ILE A 189 -2.43 -4.55 -21.72
N LEU A 190 -1.88 -5.55 -21.05
CA LEU A 190 -2.17 -5.83 -19.66
C LEU A 190 -1.26 -5.10 -18.67
N GLY A 191 -0.22 -4.40 -19.17
CA GLY A 191 0.74 -3.68 -18.31
C GLY A 191 1.49 -4.60 -17.34
N GLN A 192 1.75 -5.87 -17.72
CA GLN A 192 2.36 -6.87 -16.84
C GLN A 192 3.76 -7.26 -17.29
N THR A 193 4.50 -7.91 -16.38
CA THR A 193 5.80 -8.48 -16.72
C THR A 193 5.65 -9.86 -17.37
N PRO A 194 6.61 -10.29 -18.24
CA PRO A 194 6.61 -11.63 -18.83
C PRO A 194 6.48 -12.75 -17.79
N GLY A 195 7.15 -12.61 -16.64
CA GLY A 195 7.14 -13.60 -15.58
C GLY A 195 5.76 -13.79 -14.95
N ILE A 196 4.98 -12.70 -14.78
CA ILE A 196 3.60 -12.78 -14.27
C ILE A 196 2.71 -13.51 -15.27
N ILE A 197 2.83 -13.21 -16.56
CA ILE A 197 2.06 -13.88 -17.61
C ILE A 197 2.36 -15.40 -17.60
N ASP A 198 3.64 -15.77 -17.60
CA ASP A 198 4.06 -17.18 -17.59
C ASP A 198 3.60 -17.92 -16.34
N ASP A 199 3.73 -17.31 -15.15
CA ASP A 199 3.28 -17.90 -13.88
C ASP A 199 1.76 -18.18 -13.90
N ARG A 200 0.96 -17.23 -14.38
CA ARG A 200 -0.49 -17.38 -14.49
C ARG A 200 -0.88 -18.52 -15.45
N LEU A 201 -0.27 -18.54 -16.62
CA LEU A 201 -0.52 -19.62 -17.59
C LEU A 201 -0.07 -20.98 -17.05
N LYS A 202 1.07 -21.05 -16.38
CA LYS A 202 1.56 -22.26 -15.72
C LYS A 202 0.61 -22.78 -14.65
N LYS A 203 0.14 -21.91 -13.76
CA LYS A 203 -0.81 -22.26 -12.69
C LYS A 203 -2.13 -22.78 -13.27
N SER A 204 -2.68 -22.12 -14.27
CA SER A 204 -3.92 -22.58 -14.93
C SER A 204 -3.73 -23.92 -15.64
N LYS A 205 -2.59 -24.13 -16.32
CA LYS A 205 -2.26 -25.43 -16.92
C LYS A 205 -2.22 -26.54 -15.88
N ASN A 206 -1.54 -26.31 -14.78
CA ASN A 206 -1.43 -27.29 -13.70
C ASN A 206 -2.79 -27.64 -13.11
N GLN A 207 -3.65 -26.63 -12.87
CA GLN A 207 -4.98 -26.83 -12.31
C GLN A 207 -5.92 -27.63 -13.23
N LEU A 208 -5.78 -27.44 -14.54
CA LEU A 208 -6.55 -28.18 -15.53
C LEU A 208 -5.93 -29.53 -15.94
N GLY A 209 -4.72 -29.81 -15.48
CA GLY A 209 -3.99 -30.99 -15.91
C GLY A 209 -3.56 -30.97 -17.38
N VAL A 210 -3.47 -29.76 -18.00
CA VAL A 210 -3.11 -29.60 -19.42
C VAL A 210 -1.66 -29.15 -19.56
N LYS A 211 -1.03 -29.45 -20.72
CA LYS A 211 0.39 -29.20 -20.92
C LYS A 211 0.71 -27.96 -21.76
N SER A 212 -0.19 -27.57 -22.66
CA SER A 212 0.09 -26.52 -23.63
C SER A 212 -0.85 -25.32 -23.49
N ASN A 213 -0.42 -24.15 -23.99
CA ASN A 213 -1.27 -22.99 -24.09
C ASN A 213 -2.43 -23.20 -25.07
N ARG A 214 -2.23 -24.05 -26.10
CA ARG A 214 -3.29 -24.45 -27.03
C ARG A 214 -4.43 -25.15 -26.31
N ASP A 215 -4.11 -26.01 -25.34
CA ASP A 215 -5.12 -26.71 -24.54
C ASP A 215 -5.89 -25.73 -23.64
N LEU A 216 -5.21 -24.74 -23.06
CA LEU A 216 -5.89 -23.65 -22.34
C LEU A 216 -6.86 -22.87 -23.22
N MET A 217 -6.44 -22.52 -24.44
CA MET A 217 -7.28 -21.81 -25.41
C MET A 217 -8.50 -22.67 -25.82
N ASN A 218 -8.31 -23.97 -26.07
CA ASN A 218 -9.39 -24.89 -26.37
C ASN A 218 -10.36 -25.02 -25.18
N TYR A 219 -9.82 -25.11 -23.95
CA TYR A 219 -10.67 -25.15 -22.77
C TYR A 219 -11.48 -23.86 -22.61
N TYR A 220 -10.86 -22.69 -22.81
CA TYR A 220 -11.55 -21.40 -22.76
C TYR A 220 -12.65 -21.28 -23.81
N ARG A 221 -12.37 -21.68 -25.07
CA ARG A 221 -13.37 -21.64 -26.16
C ARG A 221 -14.57 -22.51 -25.84
N LYS A 222 -14.37 -23.65 -25.18
CA LYS A 222 -15.43 -24.57 -24.80
C LYS A 222 -16.24 -24.10 -23.60
N ASN A 223 -15.60 -23.50 -22.60
CA ASN A 223 -16.19 -23.26 -21.27
C ASN A 223 -16.42 -21.78 -20.97
N GLY A 224 -15.84 -20.85 -21.74
CA GLY A 224 -15.91 -19.40 -21.52
C GLY A 224 -15.09 -18.88 -20.34
N TYR A 225 -14.32 -19.75 -19.68
CA TYR A 225 -13.43 -19.40 -18.58
C TYR A 225 -12.22 -20.33 -18.54
N VAL A 226 -11.21 -19.94 -17.76
CA VAL A 226 -10.13 -20.82 -17.27
C VAL A 226 -10.03 -20.64 -15.75
N PRO A 227 -9.66 -21.70 -15.00
CA PRO A 227 -9.46 -21.58 -13.57
C PRO A 227 -8.37 -20.55 -13.25
N LEU A 228 -8.57 -19.79 -12.18
CA LEU A 228 -7.67 -18.71 -11.79
C LEU A 228 -6.35 -19.20 -11.15
N GLY A 229 -6.19 -20.49 -11.01
CA GLY A 229 -4.91 -21.13 -10.70
C GLY A 229 -4.54 -21.24 -9.23
N ASP A 230 -5.40 -20.79 -8.27
CA ASP A 230 -5.03 -20.91 -6.86
C ASP A 230 -6.21 -20.50 -5.96
N GLU A 231 -6.60 -21.32 -4.98
CA GLU A 231 -7.59 -20.96 -3.95
C GLU A 231 -7.14 -19.70 -3.17
N SER A 232 -5.83 -19.53 -2.99
CA SER A 232 -5.26 -18.33 -2.37
C SER A 232 -5.58 -17.05 -3.14
N PHE A 233 -5.69 -17.13 -4.46
CA PHE A 233 -6.03 -15.98 -5.30
C PHE A 233 -7.50 -15.57 -5.19
N SER A 234 -8.41 -16.52 -5.14
CA SER A 234 -9.84 -16.24 -4.93
C SER A 234 -10.08 -15.62 -3.55
N ARG A 235 -9.40 -16.11 -2.54
CA ARG A 235 -9.44 -15.52 -1.19
C ARG A 235 -8.86 -14.10 -1.18
N ARG A 236 -7.78 -13.86 -1.88
CA ARG A 236 -7.14 -12.54 -2.01
C ARG A 236 -8.09 -11.53 -2.66
N ILE A 237 -8.73 -11.89 -3.78
CA ILE A 237 -9.73 -11.03 -4.44
C ILE A 237 -10.85 -10.69 -3.46
N TYR A 238 -11.43 -11.70 -2.80
CA TYR A 238 -12.53 -11.51 -1.86
C TYR A 238 -12.15 -10.57 -0.71
N GLU A 239 -10.99 -10.76 -0.10
CA GLU A 239 -10.53 -9.90 1.00
C GLU A 239 -10.24 -8.47 0.53
N THR A 240 -9.67 -8.31 -0.68
CA THR A 240 -9.41 -6.99 -1.27
C THR A 240 -10.71 -6.27 -1.66
N GLU A 241 -11.68 -6.96 -2.25
CA GLU A 241 -13.00 -6.39 -2.54
C GLU A 241 -13.74 -5.97 -1.27
N ARG A 242 -13.64 -6.75 -0.21
CA ARG A 242 -14.20 -6.41 1.11
C ARG A 242 -13.53 -5.16 1.69
N LEU A 243 -12.23 -5.03 1.54
CA LEU A 243 -11.47 -3.85 1.95
C LEU A 243 -11.92 -2.61 1.18
N ILE A 244 -12.00 -2.68 -0.15
CA ILE A 244 -12.46 -1.59 -1.02
C ILE A 244 -13.87 -1.15 -0.60
N LYS A 245 -14.82 -2.08 -0.49
CA LYS A 245 -16.18 -1.81 -0.04
C LYS A 245 -16.24 -1.14 1.34
N LYS A 246 -15.31 -1.49 2.24
CA LYS A 246 -15.22 -0.87 3.55
C LYS A 246 -14.76 0.58 3.46
N VAL A 247 -13.72 0.86 2.66
CA VAL A 247 -13.21 2.22 2.46
C VAL A 247 -14.24 3.09 1.75
N ASP A 248 -14.92 2.56 0.74
CA ASP A 248 -16.00 3.27 0.03
C ASP A 248 -17.18 3.62 0.96
N LYS A 249 -17.53 2.69 1.86
CA LYS A 249 -18.67 2.88 2.78
C LYS A 249 -18.40 3.87 3.91
N PHE A 250 -17.22 3.84 4.49
CA PHE A 250 -16.93 4.58 5.72
C PHE A 250 -16.02 5.79 5.50
N GLY A 251 -15.39 5.90 4.33
CA GLY A 251 -14.40 6.93 4.02
C GLY A 251 -13.01 6.61 4.58
N PHE A 252 -11.98 6.95 3.83
CA PHE A 252 -10.58 6.71 4.18
C PHE A 252 -10.19 7.45 5.47
N GLU A 253 -10.54 8.75 5.57
CA GLU A 253 -10.21 9.61 6.71
C GLU A 253 -10.80 9.07 8.01
N ASP A 254 -12.09 8.77 7.98
CA ASP A 254 -12.81 8.24 9.13
C ASP A 254 -12.20 6.93 9.64
N LEU A 255 -11.82 6.05 8.72
CA LEU A 255 -11.21 4.77 9.06
C LEU A 255 -9.82 4.92 9.68
N ILE A 256 -9.05 5.92 9.24
CA ILE A 256 -7.76 6.23 9.85
C ILE A 256 -7.94 6.90 11.22
N LEU A 257 -8.79 7.91 11.34
CA LEU A 257 -8.99 8.64 12.59
C LEU A 257 -9.65 7.79 13.69
N LYS A 258 -10.45 6.79 13.32
CA LYS A 258 -11.13 5.86 14.26
C LYS A 258 -10.37 4.56 14.46
N ASN A 259 -9.10 4.46 14.02
CA ASN A 259 -8.33 3.24 14.29
C ASN A 259 -7.89 3.16 15.76
N PRO A 260 -7.74 1.94 16.33
CA PRO A 260 -7.44 1.78 17.76
C PRO A 260 -6.12 2.39 18.20
N LEU A 261 -5.11 2.58 17.32
CA LEU A 261 -3.84 3.19 17.73
C LEU A 261 -4.01 4.64 18.12
N MET A 262 -4.99 5.36 17.53
CA MET A 262 -5.26 6.76 17.87
C MET A 262 -5.66 6.96 19.34
N ASP A 263 -6.26 5.96 19.97
CA ASP A 263 -6.68 6.01 21.36
C ASP A 263 -5.52 5.83 22.37
N TYR A 264 -4.32 5.46 21.85
CA TYR A 264 -3.11 5.19 22.64
C TYR A 264 -1.96 6.15 22.33
N ILE A 265 -2.23 7.33 21.76
CA ILE A 265 -1.20 8.36 21.48
C ILE A 265 -1.25 9.40 22.61
N PHE A 266 -0.40 9.23 23.62
CA PHE A 266 -0.40 10.08 24.83
C PHE A 266 0.91 10.86 25.07
N ASN A 267 1.83 10.88 24.09
CA ASN A 267 3.12 11.51 24.27
C ASN A 267 3.00 13.06 24.31
N GLU A 268 3.38 13.67 25.43
CA GLU A 268 3.23 15.11 25.66
C GLU A 268 4.17 15.98 24.82
N ASP A 269 5.25 15.41 24.29
CA ASP A 269 6.31 16.08 23.56
C ASP A 269 6.19 16.02 22.02
N ILE A 270 5.07 15.55 21.49
CA ILE A 270 4.85 15.47 20.04
C ILE A 270 4.89 16.85 19.38
N PHE A 271 4.32 17.86 20.03
CA PHE A 271 4.27 19.24 19.53
C PHE A 271 5.05 20.20 20.41
N ILE A 272 5.65 21.24 19.79
CA ILE A 272 6.39 22.33 20.43
C ILE A 272 5.72 23.68 20.21
#